data_fb937a78df83af610ff0b2b0d8192fdf
#
_entry.id   fb937a78df83af610ff0b2b0d8192fdf
#
_cell.length_a   1.000
_cell.length_b   1.000
_cell.length_c   1.000
_cell.angle_alpha   90.00
_cell.angle_beta   90.00
_cell.angle_gamma   90.00
#
_symmetry.space_group_name_H-M   'P 1'
#
loop_
_entity.id
_entity.type
_entity.pdbx_description
1 polymer ?
#
loop_
_entity_poly.entity_id
_entity_poly.type
_entity_poly.pdbx_seq_one_letter_code
_entity_poly.pdbx_strand_id
1 'polypeptide(L)'
;MQIPAPDAHQCVIGVAIALPSHYAAQVRAVREAAGDPLAEVVPPHITLLPPTAVDLDSLDEVMRHLRNVAAGTSPFEVRLAEVGTFRPVSPVVYLGLRSGAEECDRLQMRVRDRRGPLARSLSFPFHPHVTLAHEVAEDGLDTAARKGADLTMNFTVTELHLYRHRSRPAGHGDSQCPASGGWDVVAAFAFGGSLAPDASADTAVPAVSVPPTTPAVSV
;
A
#
# COMPACT_ATOMS: atom_id res chain seq x y z
N MET A 1 11.44 -3.57 7.41
CA MET A 1 10.49 -2.44 7.70
C MET A 1 9.87 -2.68 9.06
N GLN A 2 10.04 -1.75 10.01
CA GLN A 2 9.55 -1.91 11.37
C GLN A 2 8.06 -1.55 11.44
N ILE A 3 7.20 -2.52 11.80
CA ILE A 3 5.76 -2.30 11.99
C ILE A 3 5.56 -1.95 13.48
N PRO A 4 4.93 -0.80 13.79
CA PRO A 4 4.61 -0.46 15.19
C PRO A 4 3.74 -1.54 15.83
N ALA A 5 3.93 -1.79 17.12
CA ALA A 5 3.02 -2.62 17.90
C ALA A 5 1.85 -1.72 18.39
N PRO A 6 0.63 -1.88 17.86
CA PRO A 6 -0.50 -1.08 18.30
C PRO A 6 -1.00 -1.57 19.67
N ASP A 7 -1.53 -0.67 20.47
CA ASP A 7 -2.30 -1.04 21.65
C ASP A 7 -3.75 -1.46 21.29
N ALA A 8 -4.56 -1.77 22.31
CA ALA A 8 -5.93 -2.27 22.11
C ALA A 8 -6.88 -1.25 21.46
N HIS A 9 -6.54 0.03 21.50
CA HIS A 9 -7.32 1.13 20.92
C HIS A 9 -6.75 1.64 19.60
N GLN A 10 -5.70 1.02 19.10
CA GLN A 10 -4.97 1.42 17.90
C GLN A 10 -5.03 0.37 16.80
N CYS A 11 -4.82 0.83 15.58
CA CYS A 11 -4.49 -0.02 14.45
C CYS A 11 -3.28 0.56 13.71
N VAL A 12 -2.61 -0.27 12.92
CA VAL A 12 -1.52 0.18 12.06
C VAL A 12 -2.06 0.36 10.64
N ILE A 13 -1.84 1.55 10.11
CA ILE A 13 -2.20 1.90 8.73
C ILE A 13 -0.98 2.28 7.91
N GLY A 14 -1.12 2.25 6.59
CA GLY A 14 -0.18 2.80 5.63
C GLY A 14 -0.93 3.45 4.48
N VAL A 15 -0.33 4.43 3.83
CA VAL A 15 -0.89 5.06 2.62
C VAL A 15 0.11 4.89 1.48
N ALA A 16 -0.37 4.42 0.34
CA ALA A 16 0.50 4.13 -0.80
C ALA A 16 -0.21 4.30 -2.15
N ILE A 17 0.58 4.40 -3.20
CA ILE A 17 0.16 4.26 -4.59
C ILE A 17 0.40 2.80 -4.99
N ALA A 18 -0.66 2.08 -5.35
CA ALA A 18 -0.55 0.72 -5.87
C ALA A 18 -0.03 0.72 -7.31
N LEU A 19 0.73 -0.30 -7.68
CA LEU A 19 1.11 -0.51 -9.08
C LEU A 19 -0.03 -1.20 -9.84
N PRO A 20 -0.20 -0.91 -11.14
CA PRO A 20 -1.03 -1.73 -12.02
C PRO A 20 -0.66 -3.22 -11.93
N SER A 21 -1.65 -4.10 -12.00
CA SER A 21 -1.50 -5.54 -11.70
C SER A 21 -0.40 -6.23 -12.51
N HIS A 22 -0.25 -5.88 -13.80
CA HIS A 22 0.79 -6.45 -14.67
C HIS A 22 2.21 -6.01 -14.26
N TYR A 23 2.41 -4.79 -13.76
CA TYR A 23 3.67 -4.32 -13.21
C TYR A 23 3.92 -4.90 -11.81
N ALA A 24 2.88 -4.99 -10.98
CA ALA A 24 2.97 -5.63 -9.68
C ALA A 24 3.44 -7.07 -9.78
N ALA A 25 2.97 -7.84 -10.80
CA ALA A 25 3.42 -9.21 -11.06
C ALA A 25 4.93 -9.27 -11.39
N GLN A 26 5.45 -8.33 -12.20
CA GLN A 26 6.87 -8.27 -12.52
C GLN A 26 7.74 -7.98 -11.28
N VAL A 27 7.34 -7.01 -10.47
CA VAL A 27 8.06 -6.70 -9.21
C VAL A 27 8.01 -7.88 -8.24
N ARG A 28 6.86 -8.55 -8.12
CA ARG A 28 6.71 -9.73 -7.27
C ARG A 28 7.69 -10.83 -7.71
N ALA A 29 7.78 -11.15 -8.99
CA ALA A 29 8.71 -12.14 -9.51
C ALA A 29 10.18 -11.81 -9.20
N VAL A 30 10.56 -10.53 -9.19
CA VAL A 30 11.91 -10.11 -8.75
C VAL A 30 12.10 -10.34 -7.26
N ARG A 31 11.11 -9.98 -6.43
CA ARG A 31 11.15 -10.17 -4.97
C ARG A 31 11.23 -11.64 -4.58
N GLU A 32 10.45 -12.50 -5.22
CA GLU A 32 10.50 -13.97 -5.04
C GLU A 32 11.89 -14.52 -5.39
N ALA A 33 12.44 -14.10 -6.54
CA ALA A 33 13.78 -14.53 -6.97
C ALA A 33 14.90 -14.03 -6.04
N ALA A 34 14.68 -12.92 -5.32
CA ALA A 34 15.56 -12.39 -4.29
C ALA A 34 15.42 -13.12 -2.94
N GLY A 35 14.44 -14.02 -2.80
CA GLY A 35 14.13 -14.70 -1.55
C GLY A 35 13.40 -13.84 -0.53
N ASP A 36 12.68 -12.81 -0.97
CA ASP A 36 11.91 -11.94 -0.07
C ASP A 36 10.65 -12.68 0.43
N PRO A 37 10.57 -13.02 1.74
CA PRO A 37 9.44 -13.76 2.29
C PRO A 37 8.12 -12.97 2.27
N LEU A 38 8.18 -11.66 2.05
CA LEU A 38 7.03 -10.77 1.96
C LEU A 38 6.54 -10.53 0.53
N ALA A 39 7.14 -11.19 -0.47
CA ALA A 39 6.79 -10.98 -1.89
C ALA A 39 5.30 -11.20 -2.16
N GLU A 40 4.69 -12.22 -1.54
CA GLU A 40 3.26 -12.54 -1.67
C GLU A 40 2.36 -11.77 -0.69
N VAL A 41 2.93 -11.28 0.42
CA VAL A 41 2.15 -10.69 1.53
C VAL A 41 1.97 -9.18 1.38
N VAL A 42 2.99 -8.50 0.85
CA VAL A 42 3.01 -7.04 0.69
C VAL A 42 2.96 -6.69 -0.79
N PRO A 43 1.83 -6.19 -1.31
CA PRO A 43 1.73 -5.79 -2.72
C PRO A 43 2.78 -4.72 -3.08
N PRO A 44 3.37 -4.76 -4.28
CA PRO A 44 4.26 -3.71 -4.76
C PRO A 44 3.57 -2.35 -4.79
N HIS A 45 4.24 -1.33 -4.25
CA HIS A 45 3.65 0.01 -4.08
C HIS A 45 4.73 1.09 -3.96
N ILE A 46 4.32 2.36 -4.12
CA ILE A 46 5.10 3.54 -3.74
C ILE A 46 4.54 4.03 -2.40
N THR A 47 5.33 4.01 -1.35
CA THR A 47 4.91 4.42 0.00
C THR A 47 4.75 5.94 0.09
N LEU A 48 3.61 6.42 0.58
CA LEU A 48 3.36 7.83 0.94
C LEU A 48 3.38 8.04 2.46
N LEU A 49 2.82 7.10 3.20
CA LEU A 49 2.89 7.02 4.66
C LEU A 49 3.33 5.60 5.04
N PRO A 50 4.48 5.44 5.72
CA PRO A 50 4.92 4.14 6.21
C PRO A 50 3.97 3.61 7.30
N PRO A 51 4.13 2.35 7.75
CA PRO A 51 3.34 1.79 8.83
C PRO A 51 3.28 2.72 10.03
N THR A 52 2.08 3.16 10.38
CA THR A 52 1.82 4.18 11.41
C THR A 52 0.68 3.71 12.30
N ALA A 53 0.92 3.70 13.62
CA ALA A 53 -0.14 3.45 14.59
C ALA A 53 -1.04 4.69 14.69
N VAL A 54 -2.35 4.47 14.62
CA VAL A 54 -3.39 5.49 14.78
C VAL A 54 -4.48 4.96 15.70
N ASP A 55 -5.13 5.85 16.44
CA ASP A 55 -6.26 5.49 17.29
C ASP A 55 -7.46 5.10 16.42
N LEU A 56 -8.20 4.07 16.82
CA LEU A 56 -9.36 3.59 16.10
C LEU A 56 -10.42 4.68 15.93
N ASP A 57 -10.61 5.52 16.94
CA ASP A 57 -11.56 6.64 16.92
C ASP A 57 -11.14 7.76 15.93
N SER A 58 -9.88 7.79 15.51
CA SER A 58 -9.36 8.76 14.54
C SER A 58 -9.51 8.31 13.08
N LEU A 59 -9.96 7.07 12.82
CA LEU A 59 -10.02 6.53 11.45
C LEU A 59 -10.95 7.33 10.53
N ASP A 60 -12.08 7.81 11.01
CA ASP A 60 -13.01 8.63 10.21
C ASP A 60 -12.38 9.98 9.81
N GLU A 61 -11.59 10.56 10.71
CA GLU A 61 -10.84 11.77 10.41
C GLU A 61 -9.74 11.50 9.38
N VAL A 62 -9.02 10.40 9.51
CA VAL A 62 -8.03 9.95 8.53
C VAL A 62 -8.67 9.74 7.16
N MET A 63 -9.80 9.04 7.09
CA MET A 63 -10.55 8.80 5.85
C MET A 63 -10.98 10.10 5.17
N ARG A 64 -11.52 11.05 5.95
CA ARG A 64 -11.92 12.37 5.46
C ARG A 64 -10.72 13.16 4.95
N HIS A 65 -9.62 13.16 5.68
CA HIS A 65 -8.37 13.82 5.29
C HIS A 65 -7.86 13.28 3.95
N LEU A 66 -7.75 11.95 3.79
CA LEU A 66 -7.27 11.33 2.55
C LEU A 66 -8.21 11.58 1.37
N ARG A 67 -9.53 11.60 1.58
CA ARG A 67 -10.52 11.99 0.56
C ARG A 67 -10.29 13.43 0.08
N ASN A 68 -10.05 14.37 0.99
CA ASN A 68 -9.76 15.77 0.66
C ASN A 68 -8.42 15.91 -0.09
N VAL A 69 -7.41 15.17 0.32
CA VAL A 69 -6.11 15.13 -0.39
C VAL A 69 -6.30 14.64 -1.81
N ALA A 70 -7.02 13.53 -2.01
CA ALA A 70 -7.28 12.94 -3.32
C ALA A 70 -8.12 13.87 -4.21
N ALA A 71 -9.21 14.46 -3.67
CA ALA A 71 -10.08 15.37 -4.41
C ALA A 71 -9.33 16.59 -4.98
N GLY A 72 -8.34 17.09 -4.25
CA GLY A 72 -7.51 18.21 -4.72
C GLY A 72 -6.23 17.78 -5.46
N THR A 73 -6.08 16.52 -5.85
CA THR A 73 -4.94 16.00 -6.60
C THR A 73 -5.41 15.65 -8.02
N SER A 74 -4.71 16.15 -9.04
CA SER A 74 -4.94 15.70 -10.41
C SER A 74 -4.18 14.40 -10.69
N PRO A 75 -4.69 13.51 -11.56
CA PRO A 75 -3.91 12.38 -12.07
C PRO A 75 -2.57 12.82 -12.64
N PHE A 76 -1.53 12.01 -12.46
CA PHE A 76 -0.18 12.31 -12.96
C PHE A 76 0.55 11.05 -13.43
N GLU A 77 1.50 11.25 -14.34
CA GLU A 77 2.30 10.17 -14.91
C GLU A 77 3.49 9.83 -14.02
N VAL A 78 3.72 8.53 -13.83
CA VAL A 78 4.91 8.00 -13.17
C VAL A 78 5.66 7.11 -14.15
N ARG A 79 6.97 7.30 -14.22
CA ARG A 79 7.90 6.41 -14.88
C ARG A 79 8.88 5.86 -13.88
N LEU A 80 8.82 4.55 -13.66
CA LEU A 80 9.78 3.79 -12.86
C LEU A 80 10.85 3.23 -13.80
N ALA A 81 12.10 3.49 -13.47
CA ALA A 81 13.29 2.94 -14.12
C ALA A 81 14.49 3.18 -13.19
N GLU A 82 15.60 2.54 -13.47
CA GLU A 82 16.84 2.67 -12.68
C GLU A 82 16.77 2.04 -11.30
N VAL A 83 17.51 0.98 -11.15
CA VAL A 83 17.68 0.32 -9.87
C VAL A 83 18.61 1.15 -8.98
N GLY A 84 18.18 1.38 -7.75
CA GLY A 84 18.97 2.00 -6.70
C GLY A 84 19.07 1.12 -5.45
N THR A 85 19.91 1.53 -4.51
CA THR A 85 20.04 0.87 -3.21
C THR A 85 20.23 1.89 -2.11
N PHE A 86 19.72 1.60 -0.92
CA PHE A 86 20.00 2.40 0.28
C PHE A 86 21.19 1.88 1.09
N ARG A 87 21.88 0.84 0.59
CA ARG A 87 23.12 0.36 1.24
C ARG A 87 24.18 1.47 1.30
N PRO A 88 24.96 1.57 2.35
CA PRO A 88 25.01 0.72 3.53
C PRO A 88 24.01 1.09 4.65
N VAL A 89 23.20 2.15 4.49
CA VAL A 89 22.29 2.67 5.53
C VAL A 89 21.15 1.69 5.80
N SER A 90 20.61 1.08 4.75
CA SER A 90 19.55 0.08 4.85
C SER A 90 19.70 -0.97 3.76
N PRO A 91 19.48 -2.28 4.05
CA PRO A 91 19.58 -3.37 3.09
C PRO A 91 18.37 -3.41 2.15
N VAL A 92 18.20 -2.39 1.35
CA VAL A 92 17.10 -2.22 0.39
C VAL A 92 17.64 -2.03 -1.02
N VAL A 93 17.04 -2.75 -1.96
CA VAL A 93 17.15 -2.50 -3.40
C VAL A 93 15.78 -2.08 -3.92
N TYR A 94 15.75 -1.05 -4.75
CA TYR A 94 14.51 -0.44 -5.21
C TYR A 94 14.56 -0.05 -6.70
N LEU A 95 13.38 0.14 -7.29
CA LEU A 95 13.20 0.78 -8.58
C LEU A 95 12.81 2.25 -8.34
N GLY A 96 13.64 3.17 -8.83
CA GLY A 96 13.46 4.60 -8.66
C GLY A 96 12.53 5.23 -9.70
N LEU A 97 12.10 6.47 -9.45
CA LEU A 97 11.26 7.25 -10.35
C LEU A 97 12.13 8.14 -11.26
N ARG A 98 11.97 7.98 -12.56
CA ARG A 98 12.52 8.88 -13.59
C ARG A 98 11.66 10.13 -13.78
N SER A 99 10.33 9.98 -13.63
CA SER A 99 9.36 11.08 -13.64
C SER A 99 8.24 10.81 -12.65
N GLY A 100 7.54 11.86 -12.21
CA GLY A 100 6.48 11.78 -11.22
C GLY A 100 6.97 11.86 -9.77
N ALA A 101 8.27 12.03 -9.53
CA ALA A 101 8.83 12.13 -8.17
C ALA A 101 8.36 13.40 -7.44
N GLU A 102 8.28 14.54 -8.14
CA GLU A 102 7.79 15.79 -7.56
C GLU A 102 6.29 15.72 -7.21
N GLU A 103 5.49 15.05 -8.05
CA GLU A 103 4.07 14.79 -7.80
C GLU A 103 3.88 13.90 -6.58
N CYS A 104 4.68 12.83 -6.47
CA CYS A 104 4.71 11.96 -5.29
C CYS A 104 5.12 12.73 -4.03
N ASP A 105 6.10 13.62 -4.11
CA ASP A 105 6.54 14.44 -2.98
C ASP A 105 5.43 15.41 -2.53
N ARG A 106 4.81 16.13 -3.48
CA ARG A 106 3.66 17.00 -3.18
C ARG A 106 2.50 16.23 -2.56
N LEU A 107 2.19 15.04 -3.08
CA LEU A 107 1.14 14.18 -2.54
C LEU A 107 1.47 13.71 -1.13
N GLN A 108 2.71 13.24 -0.91
CA GLN A 108 3.21 12.83 0.40
C GLN A 108 3.14 13.96 1.43
N MET A 109 3.56 15.17 1.06
CA MET A 109 3.47 16.35 1.94
C MET A 109 2.02 16.65 2.33
N ARG A 110 1.06 16.51 1.40
CA ARG A 110 -0.36 16.71 1.67
C ARG A 110 -0.94 15.61 2.55
N VAL A 111 -0.60 14.35 2.31
CA VAL A 111 -1.01 13.22 3.16
C VAL A 111 -0.53 13.41 4.60
N ARG A 112 0.66 13.98 4.78
CA ARG A 112 1.32 14.19 6.07
C ARG A 112 1.30 15.65 6.53
N ASP A 113 0.33 16.44 6.08
CA ASP A 113 0.18 17.84 6.48
C ASP A 113 0.31 17.97 8.01
N ARG A 114 1.08 18.96 8.45
CA ARG A 114 1.38 19.19 9.89
C ARG A 114 0.14 19.46 10.73
N ARG A 115 -0.95 19.87 10.11
CA ARG A 115 -2.25 20.14 10.74
C ARG A 115 -3.23 18.98 10.59
N GLY A 116 -2.83 17.93 9.86
CA GLY A 116 -3.67 16.76 9.59
C GLY A 116 -3.45 15.62 10.59
N PRO A 117 -4.35 14.63 10.60
CA PRO A 117 -4.30 13.49 11.53
C PRO A 117 -3.09 12.58 11.32
N LEU A 118 -2.42 12.69 10.16
CA LEU A 118 -1.26 11.87 9.79
C LEU A 118 0.07 12.61 9.89
N ALA A 119 0.09 13.75 10.60
CA ALA A 119 1.31 14.50 10.86
C ALA A 119 2.33 13.65 11.63
N ARG A 120 3.50 13.41 11.03
CA ARG A 120 4.61 12.68 11.65
C ARG A 120 5.94 13.26 11.17
N SER A 121 6.96 13.19 12.00
CA SER A 121 8.34 13.50 11.60
C SER A 121 8.88 12.42 10.67
N LEU A 122 9.67 12.82 9.67
CA LEU A 122 10.43 11.89 8.84
C LEU A 122 11.76 11.59 9.53
N SER A 123 12.14 10.32 9.59
CA SER A 123 13.48 9.91 10.02
C SER A 123 14.53 10.15 8.93
N PHE A 124 14.09 10.10 7.66
CA PHE A 124 14.90 10.33 6.46
C PHE A 124 14.13 11.21 5.46
N PRO A 125 14.80 11.90 4.54
CA PRO A 125 14.14 12.56 3.42
C PRO A 125 13.25 11.59 2.64
N PHE A 126 12.11 12.08 2.18
CA PHE A 126 11.23 11.28 1.35
C PHE A 126 11.91 10.95 0.02
N HIS A 127 11.86 9.67 -0.36
CA HIS A 127 12.42 9.18 -1.61
C HIS A 127 11.41 8.17 -2.22
N PRO A 128 10.57 8.60 -3.18
CA PRO A 128 9.58 7.72 -3.77
C PRO A 128 10.25 6.60 -4.56
N HIS A 129 9.86 5.37 -4.29
CA HIS A 129 10.43 4.18 -4.92
C HIS A 129 9.49 2.98 -4.80
N VAL A 130 9.77 1.93 -5.57
CA VAL A 130 9.18 0.60 -5.41
C VAL A 130 10.25 -0.37 -4.94
N THR A 131 10.04 -1.01 -3.80
CA THR A 131 10.99 -1.97 -3.23
C THR A 131 11.06 -3.24 -4.08
N LEU A 132 12.27 -3.62 -4.46
CA LEU A 132 12.61 -4.87 -5.16
C LEU A 132 13.16 -5.95 -4.22
N ALA A 133 13.80 -5.55 -3.11
CA ALA A 133 14.22 -6.46 -2.04
C ALA A 133 14.47 -5.67 -0.75
N HIS A 134 14.13 -6.26 0.39
CA HIS A 134 14.31 -5.66 1.71
C HIS A 134 14.57 -6.76 2.76
N GLU A 135 15.60 -6.56 3.59
CA GLU A 135 15.95 -7.47 4.69
C GLU A 135 16.17 -8.94 4.24
N VAL A 136 16.71 -9.13 3.05
CA VAL A 136 17.17 -10.43 2.53
C VAL A 136 18.70 -10.49 2.59
N ALA A 137 19.28 -11.67 2.37
CA ALA A 137 20.73 -11.84 2.30
C ALA A 137 21.36 -11.03 1.14
N GLU A 138 22.65 -10.74 1.21
CA GLU A 138 23.36 -9.91 0.21
C GLU A 138 23.21 -10.42 -1.22
N ASP A 139 23.28 -11.74 -1.42
CA ASP A 139 23.08 -12.38 -2.73
C ASP A 139 21.64 -12.19 -3.26
N GLY A 140 20.65 -12.11 -2.36
CA GLY A 140 19.27 -11.74 -2.68
C GLY A 140 19.16 -10.30 -3.13
N LEU A 141 19.81 -9.36 -2.42
CA LEU A 141 19.87 -7.95 -2.82
C LEU A 141 20.50 -7.78 -4.20
N ASP A 142 21.61 -8.48 -4.46
CA ASP A 142 22.30 -8.45 -5.75
C ASP A 142 21.46 -9.10 -6.86
N THR A 143 20.70 -10.15 -6.54
CA THR A 143 19.75 -10.78 -7.46
C THR A 143 18.61 -9.81 -7.82
N ALA A 144 18.07 -9.11 -6.84
CA ALA A 144 17.05 -8.08 -7.08
C ALA A 144 17.58 -6.95 -7.97
N ALA A 145 18.81 -6.49 -7.71
CA ALA A 145 19.46 -5.45 -8.52
C ALA A 145 19.62 -5.88 -9.99
N ARG A 146 20.15 -7.09 -10.22
CA ARG A 146 20.32 -7.61 -11.58
C ARG A 146 19.00 -7.80 -12.32
N LYS A 147 18.00 -8.43 -11.66
CA LYS A 147 16.70 -8.72 -12.29
C LYS A 147 15.82 -7.45 -12.45
N GLY A 148 16.02 -6.47 -11.60
CA GLY A 148 15.34 -5.19 -11.68
C GLY A 148 15.88 -4.25 -12.75
N ALA A 149 17.12 -4.47 -13.23
CA ALA A 149 17.81 -3.56 -14.15
C ALA A 149 17.07 -3.32 -15.48
N ASP A 150 16.33 -4.33 -15.95
CA ASP A 150 15.58 -4.27 -17.20
C ASP A 150 14.13 -3.79 -17.01
N LEU A 151 13.70 -3.54 -15.78
CA LEU A 151 12.34 -3.11 -15.52
C LEU A 151 12.17 -1.63 -15.87
N THR A 152 11.17 -1.37 -16.71
CA THR A 152 10.68 -0.01 -17.00
C THR A 152 9.15 -0.04 -16.97
N MET A 153 8.56 0.87 -16.21
CA MET A 153 7.11 0.93 -16.02
C MET A 153 6.63 2.36 -16.22
N ASN A 154 5.54 2.53 -16.97
CA ASN A 154 4.90 3.82 -17.15
C ASN A 154 3.40 3.66 -16.88
N PHE A 155 2.86 4.47 -15.99
CA PHE A 155 1.43 4.46 -15.70
C PHE A 155 0.96 5.79 -15.14
N THR A 156 -0.33 6.07 -15.32
CA THR A 156 -1.00 7.20 -14.70
C THR A 156 -1.43 6.81 -13.29
N VAL A 157 -1.04 7.60 -12.30
CA VAL A 157 -1.56 7.50 -10.93
C VAL A 157 -2.88 8.24 -10.87
N THR A 158 -3.95 7.53 -10.57
CA THR A 158 -5.33 8.06 -10.52
C THR A 158 -5.96 8.00 -9.15
N GLU A 159 -5.29 7.36 -8.19
CA GLU A 159 -5.82 7.16 -6.83
C GLU A 159 -4.70 6.89 -5.83
N LEU A 160 -4.99 7.05 -4.56
CA LEU A 160 -4.19 6.56 -3.44
C LEU A 160 -4.97 5.54 -2.62
N HIS A 161 -4.24 4.64 -1.95
CA HIS A 161 -4.84 3.58 -1.15
C HIS A 161 -4.50 3.73 0.32
N LEU A 162 -5.50 3.50 1.18
CA LEU A 162 -5.32 3.29 2.61
C LEU A 162 -5.29 1.79 2.88
N TYR A 163 -4.21 1.34 3.50
CA TYR A 163 -4.01 -0.03 3.94
C TYR A 163 -4.10 -0.11 5.46
N ARG A 164 -4.59 -1.23 5.96
CA ARG A 164 -4.57 -1.60 7.37
C ARG A 164 -3.80 -2.91 7.55
N HIS A 165 -2.87 -2.91 8.49
CA HIS A 165 -2.15 -4.12 8.86
C HIS A 165 -3.04 -5.06 9.67
N ARG A 166 -3.07 -6.33 9.30
CA ARG A 166 -3.72 -7.39 10.09
C ARG A 166 -2.85 -7.72 11.28
N SER A 167 -3.06 -7.03 12.39
CA SER A 167 -2.42 -7.37 13.66
C SER A 167 -3.03 -8.68 14.16
N ARG A 168 -2.19 -9.65 14.51
CA ARG A 168 -2.64 -10.86 15.19
C ARG A 168 -2.85 -10.50 16.67
N PRO A 169 -3.99 -10.88 17.30
CA PRO A 169 -4.14 -10.73 18.74
C PRO A 169 -3.03 -11.51 19.45
N ALA A 170 -2.38 -10.88 20.42
CA ALA A 170 -1.41 -11.56 21.28
C ALA A 170 -2.13 -12.69 22.02
N GLY A 171 -1.82 -13.98 21.75
CA GLY A 171 -2.37 -15.07 22.54
C GLY A 171 -2.57 -16.44 21.88
N HIS A 172 -2.31 -16.64 20.61
CA HIS A 172 -2.39 -17.98 20.00
C HIS A 172 -1.02 -18.39 19.46
N GLY A 173 -0.34 -19.25 20.21
CA GLY A 173 0.91 -19.87 19.80
C GLY A 173 0.68 -20.95 18.76
N ASP A 174 0.80 -20.62 17.48
CA ASP A 174 1.02 -21.57 16.41
C ASP A 174 2.23 -21.11 15.61
N SER A 175 3.32 -21.87 15.75
CA SER A 175 4.67 -21.56 15.23
C SER A 175 4.83 -21.74 13.71
N GLN A 176 3.77 -21.88 12.92
CA GLN A 176 3.87 -22.22 11.50
C GLN A 176 3.29 -21.17 10.51
N CYS A 177 2.80 -20.02 10.98
CA CYS A 177 2.49 -18.91 10.07
C CYS A 177 3.55 -17.83 10.19
N PRO A 178 4.00 -17.22 9.05
CA PRO A 178 4.95 -16.11 9.11
C PRO A 178 4.38 -15.01 10.00
N ALA A 179 5.22 -14.47 10.89
CA ALA A 179 4.87 -13.44 11.88
C ALA A 179 4.42 -12.09 11.26
N SER A 180 4.38 -11.98 9.94
CA SER A 180 3.91 -10.82 9.19
C SER A 180 2.44 -10.98 8.86
N GLY A 181 1.58 -10.32 9.62
CA GLY A 181 0.20 -10.09 9.21
C GLY A 181 0.16 -9.40 7.84
N GLY A 182 -0.78 -9.79 6.98
CA GLY A 182 -0.96 -9.16 5.67
C GLY A 182 -1.50 -7.73 5.78
N TRP A 183 -1.54 -7.06 4.64
CA TRP A 183 -2.14 -5.74 4.49
C TRP A 183 -3.45 -5.83 3.72
N ASP A 184 -4.52 -5.28 4.28
CA ASP A 184 -5.81 -5.18 3.62
C ASP A 184 -6.00 -3.75 3.11
N VAL A 185 -6.54 -3.62 1.88
CA VAL A 185 -7.00 -2.33 1.37
C VAL A 185 -8.29 -1.97 2.11
N VAL A 186 -8.26 -0.85 2.84
CA VAL A 186 -9.43 -0.32 3.55
C VAL A 186 -10.25 0.58 2.63
N ALA A 187 -9.56 1.42 1.84
CA ALA A 187 -10.18 2.33 0.92
C ALA A 187 -9.23 2.73 -0.21
N ALA A 188 -9.81 3.05 -1.37
CA ALA A 188 -9.15 3.73 -2.47
C ALA A 188 -9.81 5.11 -2.67
N PHE A 189 -9.00 6.14 -2.93
CA PHE A 189 -9.44 7.52 -3.10
C PHE A 189 -9.01 8.02 -4.48
N ALA A 190 -9.97 8.13 -5.39
CA ALA A 190 -9.73 8.61 -6.74
C ALA A 190 -9.36 10.10 -6.76
N PHE A 191 -8.43 10.47 -7.64
CA PHE A 191 -7.98 11.84 -7.84
C PHE A 191 -8.98 12.65 -8.68
N GLY A 192 -9.07 13.97 -8.41
CA GLY A 192 -9.95 14.87 -9.14
C GLY A 192 -11.44 14.60 -8.89
N GLY A 193 -11.80 13.78 -7.90
CA GLY A 193 -13.17 13.56 -7.47
C GLY A 193 -13.78 14.82 -6.89
N SER A 194 -15.03 15.16 -7.28
CA SER A 194 -15.80 16.20 -6.60
C SER A 194 -16.02 15.80 -5.14
N LEU A 195 -15.90 16.74 -4.22
CA LEU A 195 -16.33 16.55 -2.83
C LEU A 195 -17.84 16.34 -2.83
N ALA A 196 -18.30 15.09 -2.90
CA ALA A 196 -19.69 14.79 -2.62
C ALA A 196 -19.95 15.05 -1.12
N PRO A 197 -21.05 15.75 -0.74
CA PRO A 197 -21.41 15.90 0.67
C PRO A 197 -21.66 14.49 1.26
N ASP A 198 -21.23 14.32 2.49
CA ASP A 198 -21.37 13.10 3.29
C ASP A 198 -22.82 12.58 3.22
N ALA A 199 -23.09 11.60 2.36
CA ALA A 199 -24.32 10.83 2.41
C ALA A 199 -24.10 9.75 3.47
N SER A 200 -24.56 10.07 4.68
CA SER A 200 -24.70 9.10 5.77
C SER A 200 -25.37 7.82 5.25
N ALA A 201 -24.64 6.73 5.45
CA ALA A 201 -25.09 5.36 5.60
C ALA A 201 -26.56 5.05 5.23
N ASP A 202 -26.74 4.48 4.05
CA ASP A 202 -27.81 3.48 3.85
C ASP A 202 -27.26 2.35 2.99
N THR A 203 -26.75 1.35 3.67
CA THR A 203 -26.23 0.13 3.05
C THR A 203 -27.38 -0.87 2.94
N ALA A 204 -28.21 -0.71 1.93
CA ALA A 204 -29.10 -1.80 1.52
C ALA A 204 -28.27 -2.87 0.82
N VAL A 205 -28.06 -3.98 1.51
CA VAL A 205 -27.52 -5.22 0.96
C VAL A 205 -28.47 -5.70 -0.13
N PRO A 206 -28.08 -5.93 -1.40
CA PRO A 206 -28.94 -6.51 -2.38
C PRO A 206 -29.25 -7.98 -2.00
N ALA A 207 -30.55 -8.27 -1.87
CA ALA A 207 -31.05 -9.62 -1.64
C ALA A 207 -30.65 -10.55 -2.80
N VAL A 208 -29.93 -11.64 -2.48
CA VAL A 208 -29.64 -12.71 -3.43
C VAL A 208 -30.95 -13.40 -3.78
N SER A 209 -31.40 -13.24 -5.03
CA SER A 209 -32.55 -13.92 -5.58
C SER A 209 -32.20 -15.39 -5.83
N VAL A 210 -32.83 -16.31 -5.08
CA VAL A 210 -32.73 -17.74 -5.30
C VAL A 210 -33.72 -18.11 -6.40
N PRO A 211 -33.33 -18.82 -7.48
CA PRO A 211 -34.25 -19.26 -8.51
C PRO A 211 -35.15 -20.38 -7.98
N PRO A 212 -36.41 -20.47 -8.44
CA PRO A 212 -37.36 -21.49 -7.97
C PRO A 212 -36.99 -22.89 -8.47
N THR A 213 -36.98 -23.84 -7.57
CA THR A 213 -36.83 -25.28 -7.82
C THR A 213 -38.05 -25.81 -8.57
N THR A 214 -37.85 -26.38 -9.75
CA THR A 214 -38.89 -27.09 -10.53
C THR A 214 -39.11 -28.47 -9.91
N PRO A 215 -40.38 -28.91 -9.66
CA PRO A 215 -40.61 -30.24 -9.17
C PRO A 215 -40.46 -31.30 -10.28
N ALA A 216 -39.78 -32.39 -9.97
CA ALA A 216 -39.65 -33.56 -10.82
C ALA A 216 -41.00 -34.24 -10.99
N VAL A 217 -41.43 -34.50 -12.24
CA VAL A 217 -42.56 -35.33 -12.59
C VAL A 217 -42.06 -36.76 -12.68
N SER A 218 -42.66 -37.66 -11.86
CA SER A 218 -42.53 -39.12 -12.00
C SER A 218 -43.40 -39.62 -13.14
N VAL A 219 -42.85 -40.48 -13.98
CA VAL A 219 -43.50 -41.60 -14.70
C VAL A 219 -42.58 -42.79 -14.61
#